data_3b97e88ea30a5a5ab5044e9f43842980
#
_entry.id   3b97e88ea30a5a5ab5044e9f43842980
#
_cell.length_a   1.000
_cell.length_b   1.000
_cell.length_c   1.000
_cell.angle_alpha   90.00
_cell.angle_beta   90.00
_cell.angle_gamma   90.00
#
_symmetry.space_group_name_H-M   'P 1'
#
loop_
_entity.id
_entity.type
_entity.pdbx_description
1 polymer ?
#
loop_
_entity_poly.entity_id
_entity_poly.type
_entity_poly.pdbx_seq_one_letter_code
_entity_poly.pdbx_strand_id
1 'polypeptide(L)'
;MPELTMGSLFDGIGGFPLAAIRNGITPVWASEIEPFPIEVTMTHFPDMAHVGDITKLKGAELPPVDIICGGSPCQDCSVASGTRAGLQGARSGLFFEQIRITKELRDADILRGRSGQSVRPRYFCWENVMGVFSSGTPHGEDFRIVLESIARLHCPTVSIPRPYPWGWKPAGAIRMGDAFSLAWRGFFAEYWTLAQRRHRILLVADLGGSSAEKILFDYCGLSGDLASGEGTWQAVAESVRHCFTDTSWLDWLAGRQRENGAV
;
A
#
# COMPACT_ATOMS: atom_id res chain seq x y z
N MET A 1 14.28 -14.28 -14.46
CA MET A 1 14.36 -12.96 -13.78
C MET A 1 14.86 -13.24 -12.38
N PRO A 2 15.67 -12.38 -11.76
CA PRO A 2 16.02 -12.57 -10.37
C PRO A 2 14.73 -12.62 -9.53
N GLU A 3 14.71 -13.49 -8.55
CA GLU A 3 13.61 -13.65 -7.62
C GLU A 3 13.48 -12.38 -6.76
N LEU A 4 12.27 -11.80 -6.71
CA LEU A 4 12.02 -10.63 -5.86
C LEU A 4 11.93 -11.04 -4.40
N THR A 5 12.43 -10.18 -3.53
CA THR A 5 12.44 -10.39 -2.08
C THR A 5 11.55 -9.37 -1.36
N MET A 6 10.98 -9.76 -0.23
CA MET A 6 10.04 -8.93 0.52
C MET A 6 10.35 -8.91 2.03
N GLY A 7 10.23 -7.73 2.63
CA GLY A 7 10.12 -7.52 4.07
C GLY A 7 8.70 -7.10 4.44
N SER A 8 8.14 -7.68 5.49
CA SER A 8 6.79 -7.40 5.97
C SER A 8 6.82 -6.71 7.33
N LEU A 9 6.05 -5.65 7.48
CA LEU A 9 5.90 -4.88 8.72
C LEU A 9 4.45 -4.97 9.20
N PHE A 10 4.25 -5.06 10.51
CA PHE A 10 2.93 -5.27 11.11
C PHE A 10 2.27 -6.52 10.52
N ASP A 11 3.04 -7.59 10.49
CA ASP A 11 2.79 -8.76 9.63
C ASP A 11 1.51 -9.52 10.01
N GLY A 12 1.08 -9.44 11.27
CA GLY A 12 -0.04 -10.22 11.76
C GLY A 12 0.20 -11.72 11.53
N ILE A 13 -0.80 -12.41 11.02
CA ILE A 13 -0.72 -13.84 10.70
C ILE A 13 -0.11 -14.16 9.33
N GLY A 14 0.61 -13.22 8.71
CA GLY A 14 1.36 -13.48 7.48
C GLY A 14 0.58 -13.32 6.17
N GLY A 15 -0.35 -12.39 6.11
CA GLY A 15 -1.13 -12.13 4.89
C GLY A 15 -0.28 -11.68 3.70
N PHE A 16 0.68 -10.77 3.91
CA PHE A 16 1.62 -10.33 2.89
C PHE A 16 2.61 -11.44 2.48
N PRO A 17 3.27 -12.16 3.42
CA PRO A 17 4.10 -13.33 3.10
C PRO A 17 3.37 -14.40 2.28
N LEU A 18 2.13 -14.72 2.64
CA LEU A 18 1.34 -15.69 1.88
C LEU A 18 1.09 -15.21 0.44
N ALA A 19 0.72 -13.95 0.27
CA ALA A 19 0.52 -13.37 -1.05
C ALA A 19 1.82 -13.35 -1.86
N ALA A 20 2.96 -13.04 -1.22
CA ALA A 20 4.27 -13.04 -1.83
C ALA A 20 4.64 -14.41 -2.40
N ILE A 21 4.59 -15.46 -1.59
CA ILE A 21 4.93 -16.83 -2.00
C ILE A 21 4.06 -17.30 -3.17
N ARG A 22 2.75 -17.01 -3.12
CA ARG A 22 1.82 -17.37 -4.21
C ARG A 22 2.15 -16.70 -5.55
N ASN A 23 2.93 -15.63 -5.52
CA ASN A 23 3.36 -14.89 -6.70
C ASN A 23 4.87 -15.00 -6.98
N GLY A 24 5.56 -15.99 -6.39
CA GLY A 24 6.99 -16.24 -6.63
C GLY A 24 7.90 -15.14 -6.05
N ILE A 25 7.47 -14.50 -4.95
CA ILE A 25 8.24 -13.51 -4.20
C ILE A 25 8.64 -14.14 -2.89
N THR A 26 9.93 -14.03 -2.51
CA THR A 26 10.45 -14.62 -1.29
C THR A 26 10.34 -13.66 -0.10
N PRO A 27 9.54 -13.99 0.94
CA PRO A 27 9.55 -13.23 2.20
C PRO A 27 10.84 -13.55 2.97
N VAL A 28 11.62 -12.49 3.25
CA VAL A 28 12.95 -12.63 3.91
C VAL A 28 12.82 -12.41 5.41
N TRP A 29 12.06 -11.41 5.82
CA TRP A 29 11.85 -11.08 7.23
C TRP A 29 10.49 -10.43 7.48
N ALA A 30 10.00 -10.56 8.72
CA ALA A 30 8.77 -9.94 9.20
C ALA A 30 8.96 -9.28 10.57
N SER A 31 8.32 -8.14 10.77
CA SER A 31 8.21 -7.44 12.06
C SER A 31 6.78 -7.55 12.59
N GLU A 32 6.65 -8.17 13.75
CA GLU A 32 5.43 -8.34 14.52
C GLU A 32 5.79 -8.40 16.00
N ILE A 33 4.88 -8.00 16.89
CA ILE A 33 5.10 -8.00 18.35
C ILE A 33 4.18 -8.97 19.10
N GLU A 34 3.05 -9.33 18.49
CA GLU A 34 2.06 -10.19 19.14
C GLU A 34 2.50 -11.66 19.06
N PRO A 35 2.57 -12.39 20.20
CA PRO A 35 3.10 -13.75 20.22
C PRO A 35 2.33 -14.72 19.33
N PHE A 36 1.00 -14.68 19.36
CA PHE A 36 0.19 -15.62 18.59
C PHE A 36 0.36 -15.47 17.06
N PRO A 37 0.29 -14.26 16.46
CA PRO A 37 0.63 -14.07 15.06
C PRO A 37 2.04 -14.56 14.69
N ILE A 38 3.04 -14.29 15.55
CA ILE A 38 4.41 -14.75 15.32
C ILE A 38 4.47 -16.29 15.26
N GLU A 39 3.82 -17.00 16.18
CA GLU A 39 3.77 -18.46 16.19
C GLU A 39 3.13 -19.03 14.90
N VAL A 40 2.05 -18.40 14.44
CA VAL A 40 1.40 -18.77 13.17
C VAL A 40 2.38 -18.61 11.99
N THR A 41 3.03 -17.47 11.88
CA THR A 41 3.94 -17.20 10.76
C THR A 41 5.22 -18.02 10.83
N MET A 42 5.75 -18.31 12.00
CA MET A 42 6.89 -19.25 12.18
C MET A 42 6.54 -20.66 11.70
N THR A 43 5.29 -21.09 11.90
CA THR A 43 4.84 -22.40 11.44
C THR A 43 4.69 -22.47 9.92
N HIS A 44 4.14 -21.42 9.30
CA HIS A 44 3.83 -21.40 7.88
C HIS A 44 4.99 -20.91 6.99
N PHE A 45 5.91 -20.11 7.54
CA PHE A 45 7.04 -19.51 6.83
C PHE A 45 8.33 -19.71 7.63
N PRO A 46 8.80 -20.95 7.81
CA PRO A 46 9.93 -21.27 8.71
C PRO A 46 11.25 -20.63 8.29
N ASP A 47 11.41 -20.28 7.00
CA ASP A 47 12.62 -19.64 6.47
C ASP A 47 12.58 -18.10 6.58
N MET A 48 11.44 -17.52 6.99
CA MET A 48 11.30 -16.08 7.16
C MET A 48 11.78 -15.65 8.55
N ALA A 49 12.73 -14.73 8.61
CA ALA A 49 13.26 -14.23 9.88
C ALA A 49 12.28 -13.31 10.61
N HIS A 50 12.04 -13.54 11.90
CA HIS A 50 11.28 -12.62 12.74
C HIS A 50 12.22 -11.59 13.38
N VAL A 51 12.01 -10.30 13.06
CA VAL A 51 12.91 -9.21 13.48
C VAL A 51 12.36 -8.39 14.67
N GLY A 52 11.14 -8.69 15.13
CA GLY A 52 10.55 -8.12 16.35
C GLY A 52 9.92 -6.74 16.17
N ASP A 53 10.06 -5.90 17.20
CA ASP A 53 9.40 -4.60 17.33
C ASP A 53 10.01 -3.55 16.38
N ILE A 54 9.19 -3.03 15.46
CA ILE A 54 9.59 -2.03 14.45
C ILE A 54 10.22 -0.78 15.07
N THR A 55 9.79 -0.38 16.27
CA THR A 55 10.32 0.82 16.95
C THR A 55 11.76 0.66 17.44
N LYS A 56 12.25 -0.59 17.52
CA LYS A 56 13.61 -0.95 17.94
C LYS A 56 14.51 -1.35 16.78
N LEU A 57 13.93 -1.55 15.60
CA LEU A 57 14.69 -1.95 14.41
C LEU A 57 15.53 -0.80 13.87
N LYS A 58 16.67 -1.16 13.33
CA LYS A 58 17.51 -0.30 12.48
C LYS A 58 17.51 -0.87 11.07
N GLY A 59 16.91 -0.14 10.13
CA GLY A 59 16.78 -0.60 8.76
C GLY A 59 18.13 -0.91 8.09
N ALA A 60 19.18 -0.20 8.45
CA ALA A 60 20.53 -0.43 7.92
C ALA A 60 21.11 -1.82 8.28
N GLU A 61 20.65 -2.43 9.37
CA GLU A 61 21.06 -3.74 9.86
C GLU A 61 20.21 -4.90 9.29
N LEU A 62 19.05 -4.57 8.69
CA LEU A 62 18.18 -5.59 8.09
C LEU A 62 18.70 -6.07 6.74
N PRO A 63 18.42 -7.34 6.38
CA PRO A 63 18.66 -7.83 5.04
C PRO A 63 17.93 -6.96 4.01
N PRO A 64 18.61 -6.51 2.94
CA PRO A 64 17.99 -5.69 1.92
C PRO A 64 16.96 -6.49 1.13
N VAL A 65 15.81 -5.88 0.87
CA VAL A 65 14.67 -6.49 0.16
C VAL A 65 14.21 -5.58 -0.98
N ASP A 66 13.62 -6.15 -2.01
CA ASP A 66 13.12 -5.39 -3.17
C ASP A 66 11.79 -4.70 -2.87
N ILE A 67 10.98 -5.31 -2.01
CA ILE A 67 9.64 -4.86 -1.64
C ILE A 67 9.56 -4.73 -0.12
N ILE A 68 8.99 -3.64 0.36
CA ILE A 68 8.58 -3.49 1.76
C ILE A 68 7.06 -3.29 1.82
N CYS A 69 6.39 -4.14 2.58
CA CYS A 69 4.95 -4.09 2.79
C CYS A 69 4.64 -3.78 4.26
N GLY A 70 3.52 -3.09 4.52
CA GLY A 70 3.06 -2.87 5.88
C GLY A 70 1.61 -2.42 5.93
N GLY A 71 0.88 -2.93 6.91
CA GLY A 71 -0.45 -2.48 7.30
C GLY A 71 -0.38 -1.82 8.67
N SER A 72 0.13 -0.59 8.75
CA SER A 72 0.29 0.09 10.03
C SER A 72 -1.05 0.23 10.77
N PRO A 73 -1.09 -0.02 12.09
CA PRO A 73 -2.31 0.16 12.88
C PRO A 73 -2.87 1.58 12.73
N CYS A 74 -4.14 1.68 12.34
CA CYS A 74 -4.83 2.95 12.15
C CYS A 74 -6.12 2.99 12.97
N GLN A 75 -6.02 2.68 14.26
CA GLN A 75 -7.18 2.70 15.17
C GLN A 75 -7.76 4.10 15.32
N ASP A 76 -6.92 5.13 15.23
CA ASP A 76 -7.32 6.53 15.34
C ASP A 76 -7.95 7.10 14.06
N CYS A 77 -7.76 6.45 12.91
CA CYS A 77 -8.41 6.80 11.63
C CYS A 77 -9.70 5.99 11.37
N SER A 78 -9.97 4.96 12.19
CA SER A 78 -11.14 4.11 12.00
C SER A 78 -12.44 4.84 12.37
N VAL A 79 -13.48 4.65 11.55
CA VAL A 79 -14.85 5.17 11.83
C VAL A 79 -15.42 4.59 13.13
N ALA A 80 -14.91 3.44 13.58
CA ALA A 80 -15.32 2.77 14.83
C ALA A 80 -14.63 3.35 16.09
N SER A 81 -13.61 4.19 15.94
CA SER A 81 -12.92 4.84 17.06
C SER A 81 -13.66 6.10 17.46
N GLY A 82 -14.11 6.18 18.73
CA GLY A 82 -14.79 7.36 19.27
C GLY A 82 -13.88 8.60 19.40
N THR A 83 -12.56 8.42 19.30
CA THR A 83 -11.55 9.49 19.33
C THR A 83 -10.76 9.46 18.05
N ARG A 84 -11.15 10.30 17.08
CA ARG A 84 -10.45 10.43 15.78
C ARG A 84 -9.18 11.27 15.92
N ALA A 85 -8.14 10.74 16.56
CA ALA A 85 -6.86 11.45 16.71
C ALA A 85 -6.02 11.49 15.42
N GLY A 86 -6.44 10.78 14.37
CA GLY A 86 -5.76 10.73 13.08
C GLY A 86 -4.34 10.16 13.17
N LEU A 87 -3.46 10.55 12.24
CA LEU A 87 -2.05 10.14 12.23
C LEU A 87 -1.22 10.70 13.40
N GLN A 88 -1.77 11.64 14.19
CA GLN A 88 -1.11 12.19 15.37
C GLN A 88 -1.32 11.33 16.64
N GLY A 89 -2.21 10.33 16.57
CA GLY A 89 -2.38 9.35 17.65
C GLY A 89 -1.13 8.46 17.82
N ALA A 90 -0.83 8.04 19.05
CA ALA A 90 0.37 7.26 19.36
C ALA A 90 0.50 5.96 18.54
N ARG A 91 -0.61 5.34 18.14
CA ARG A 91 -0.62 4.12 17.32
C ARG A 91 -0.52 4.39 15.82
N SER A 92 -1.03 5.52 15.37
CA SER A 92 -0.90 5.97 13.97
C SER A 92 0.50 6.48 13.65
N GLY A 93 1.29 6.83 14.67
CA GLY A 93 2.72 7.15 14.55
C GLY A 93 3.56 6.00 13.99
N LEU A 94 3.09 4.76 14.08
CA LEU A 94 3.78 3.58 13.54
C LEU A 94 3.89 3.56 12.01
N PHE A 95 3.05 4.31 11.29
CA PHE A 95 3.26 4.56 9.85
C PHE A 95 4.62 5.23 9.59
N PHE A 96 5.02 6.18 10.42
CA PHE A 96 6.30 6.86 10.26
C PHE A 96 7.49 5.95 10.53
N GLU A 97 7.30 4.90 11.35
CA GLU A 97 8.32 3.85 11.53
C GLU A 97 8.52 3.05 10.23
N GLN A 98 7.45 2.74 9.49
CA GLN A 98 7.58 2.12 8.16
C GLN A 98 8.35 3.04 7.19
N ILE A 99 8.09 4.35 7.20
CA ILE A 99 8.84 5.33 6.39
C ILE A 99 10.32 5.36 6.83
N ARG A 100 10.60 5.40 8.14
CA ARG A 100 11.96 5.40 8.69
C ARG A 100 12.75 4.16 8.26
N ILE A 101 12.19 2.97 8.48
CA ILE A 101 12.83 1.70 8.10
C ILE A 101 13.08 1.66 6.59
N THR A 102 12.13 2.09 5.77
CA THR A 102 12.29 2.16 4.32
C THR A 102 13.44 3.07 3.93
N LYS A 103 13.51 4.26 4.54
CA LYS A 103 14.59 5.21 4.29
C LYS A 103 15.96 4.64 4.69
N GLU A 104 16.07 4.09 5.89
CA GLU A 104 17.32 3.50 6.40
C GLU A 104 17.83 2.34 5.54
N LEU A 105 16.93 1.46 5.08
CA LEU A 105 17.26 0.39 4.13
C LEU A 105 17.83 0.96 2.82
N ARG A 106 17.18 1.98 2.24
CA ARG A 106 17.62 2.61 0.99
C ARG A 106 18.94 3.34 1.15
N ASP A 107 19.11 4.10 2.23
CA ASP A 107 20.36 4.81 2.53
C ASP A 107 21.53 3.81 2.66
N ALA A 108 21.30 2.70 3.36
CA ALA A 108 22.31 1.64 3.50
C ALA A 108 22.61 0.94 2.15
N ASP A 109 21.61 0.76 1.30
CA ASP A 109 21.81 0.12 -0.01
C ASP A 109 22.58 1.04 -0.99
N ILE A 110 22.37 2.35 -0.88
CA ILE A 110 23.17 3.37 -1.59
C ILE A 110 24.63 3.34 -1.11
N LEU A 111 24.87 3.24 0.20
CA LEU A 111 26.21 3.11 0.75
C LEU A 111 26.91 1.82 0.31
N ARG A 112 26.16 0.77 -0.03
CA ARG A 112 26.66 -0.48 -0.65
C ARG A 112 26.96 -0.33 -2.15
N GLY A 113 26.80 0.88 -2.73
CA GLY A 113 27.12 1.21 -4.14
C GLY A 113 25.98 1.04 -5.12
N ARG A 114 24.73 0.83 -4.67
CA ARG A 114 23.55 0.83 -5.56
C ARG A 114 23.08 2.24 -5.88
N SER A 115 22.49 2.40 -7.06
CA SER A 115 22.00 3.71 -7.52
C SER A 115 20.75 3.57 -8.41
N GLY A 116 19.98 4.64 -8.54
CA GLY A 116 18.81 4.72 -9.41
C GLY A 116 17.78 3.64 -9.09
N GLN A 117 17.33 2.92 -10.11
CA GLN A 117 16.30 1.89 -10.00
C GLN A 117 16.75 0.63 -9.25
N SER A 118 18.04 0.44 -9.04
CA SER A 118 18.57 -0.73 -8.34
C SER A 118 18.62 -0.57 -6.81
N VAL A 119 18.36 0.61 -6.27
CA VAL A 119 18.32 0.88 -4.83
C VAL A 119 17.12 0.18 -4.19
N ARG A 120 17.37 -0.60 -3.13
CA ARG A 120 16.36 -1.38 -2.42
C ARG A 120 16.01 -0.80 -1.04
N PRO A 121 14.75 -0.93 -0.61
CA PRO A 121 13.59 -1.40 -1.38
C PRO A 121 13.23 -0.44 -2.52
N ARG A 122 12.91 -1.02 -3.67
CA ARG A 122 12.37 -0.26 -4.79
C ARG A 122 10.86 -0.03 -4.63
N TYR A 123 10.14 -1.05 -4.15
CA TYR A 123 8.69 -1.00 -4.00
C TYR A 123 8.29 -0.84 -2.53
N PHE A 124 7.33 0.06 -2.32
CA PHE A 124 6.71 0.31 -1.03
C PHE A 124 5.21 0.03 -1.15
N CYS A 125 4.70 -0.85 -0.27
CA CYS A 125 3.28 -1.17 -0.21
C CYS A 125 2.72 -0.80 1.16
N TRP A 126 1.53 -0.20 1.17
CA TRP A 126 0.84 0.17 2.40
C TRP A 126 -0.65 -0.16 2.30
N GLU A 127 -1.15 -0.87 3.31
CA GLU A 127 -2.57 -1.21 3.48
C GLU A 127 -3.13 -0.43 4.65
N ASN A 128 -4.37 0.06 4.49
CA ASN A 128 -5.07 0.68 5.62
C ASN A 128 -6.60 0.70 5.42
N VAL A 129 -7.31 1.28 6.40
CA VAL A 129 -8.77 1.49 6.31
C VAL A 129 -9.10 2.70 5.44
N MET A 130 -10.26 2.67 4.77
CA MET A 130 -10.73 3.78 3.93
C MET A 130 -10.96 5.08 4.70
N GLY A 131 -11.10 5.00 6.04
CA GLY A 131 -11.26 6.18 6.90
C GLY A 131 -10.13 7.20 6.80
N VAL A 132 -8.94 6.80 6.35
CA VAL A 132 -7.80 7.70 6.15
C VAL A 132 -8.09 8.81 5.13
N PHE A 133 -8.99 8.59 4.17
CA PHE A 133 -9.38 9.61 3.19
C PHE A 133 -10.13 10.80 3.80
N SER A 134 -10.72 10.61 4.97
CA SER A 134 -11.52 11.62 5.65
C SER A 134 -10.93 12.06 7.00
N SER A 135 -9.93 11.36 7.50
CA SER A 135 -9.30 11.68 8.79
C SER A 135 -8.36 12.89 8.71
N GLY A 136 -8.04 13.42 9.88
CA GLY A 136 -7.18 14.60 10.03
C GLY A 136 -7.95 15.92 10.00
N THR A 137 -7.23 16.98 10.37
CA THR A 137 -7.73 18.35 10.35
C THR A 137 -6.72 19.23 9.63
N PRO A 138 -7.13 19.83 8.50
CA PRO A 138 -8.44 19.76 7.83
C PRO A 138 -8.78 18.37 7.26
N HIS A 139 -10.05 18.12 6.95
CA HIS A 139 -10.55 16.84 6.42
C HIS A 139 -9.69 16.29 5.28
N GLY A 140 -9.23 15.01 5.40
CA GLY A 140 -8.36 14.35 4.45
C GLY A 140 -6.87 14.69 4.57
N GLU A 141 -6.47 15.38 5.64
CA GLU A 141 -5.06 15.76 5.87
C GLU A 141 -4.18 14.54 6.10
N ASP A 142 -4.68 13.53 6.81
CA ASP A 142 -3.89 12.34 7.10
C ASP A 142 -3.44 11.61 5.83
N PHE A 143 -4.34 11.46 4.86
CA PHE A 143 -3.95 10.82 3.60
C PHE A 143 -2.98 11.70 2.78
N ARG A 144 -3.10 13.02 2.85
CA ARG A 144 -2.09 13.92 2.28
C ARG A 144 -0.72 13.67 2.88
N ILE A 145 -0.64 13.55 4.21
CA ILE A 145 0.61 13.27 4.93
C ILE A 145 1.18 11.91 4.53
N VAL A 146 0.35 10.88 4.39
CA VAL A 146 0.79 9.56 3.90
C VAL A 146 1.44 9.68 2.53
N LEU A 147 0.74 10.28 1.56
CA LEU A 147 1.25 10.44 0.19
C LEU A 147 2.55 11.26 0.16
N GLU A 148 2.59 12.36 0.89
CA GLU A 148 3.76 13.24 0.97
C GLU A 148 4.96 12.57 1.64
N SER A 149 4.73 11.80 2.71
CA SER A 149 5.81 11.08 3.42
C SER A 149 6.45 10.02 2.53
N ILE A 150 5.66 9.29 1.75
CA ILE A 150 6.17 8.30 0.80
C ILE A 150 6.91 9.00 -0.36
N ALA A 151 6.34 10.07 -0.91
CA ALA A 151 6.95 10.82 -1.99
C ALA A 151 8.28 11.47 -1.58
N ARG A 152 8.42 11.87 -0.31
CA ARG A 152 9.65 12.41 0.27
C ARG A 152 10.78 11.41 0.42
N LEU A 153 10.51 10.10 0.35
CA LEU A 153 11.58 9.10 0.21
C LEU A 153 12.36 9.25 -1.10
N HIS A 154 11.74 9.84 -2.12
CA HIS A 154 12.36 10.13 -3.41
C HIS A 154 12.76 11.61 -3.55
N CYS A 155 11.85 12.53 -3.24
CA CYS A 155 12.07 13.97 -3.35
C CYS A 155 11.77 14.66 -2.00
N PRO A 156 12.80 14.95 -1.17
CA PRO A 156 12.60 15.45 0.21
C PRO A 156 11.83 16.78 0.31
N THR A 157 11.82 17.60 -0.74
CA THR A 157 11.18 18.92 -0.75
C THR A 157 9.78 18.92 -1.36
N VAL A 158 9.27 17.75 -1.79
CA VAL A 158 7.95 17.68 -2.41
C VAL A 158 6.85 18.04 -1.42
N SER A 159 5.86 18.76 -1.90
CA SER A 159 4.61 19.04 -1.18
C SER A 159 3.43 18.59 -2.04
N ILE A 160 2.53 17.83 -1.44
CA ILE A 160 1.34 17.32 -2.11
C ILE A 160 0.13 18.13 -1.65
N PRO A 161 -0.55 18.86 -2.56
CA PRO A 161 -1.74 19.61 -2.20
C PRO A 161 -2.91 18.65 -1.90
N ARG A 162 -3.80 19.05 -0.99
CA ARG A 162 -5.07 18.36 -0.81
C ARG A 162 -6.00 18.68 -1.99
N PRO A 163 -6.73 17.70 -2.50
CA PRO A 163 -7.75 17.99 -3.50
C PRO A 163 -8.88 18.81 -2.89
N TYR A 164 -9.27 19.89 -3.56
CA TYR A 164 -10.34 20.77 -3.16
C TYR A 164 -11.38 20.87 -4.29
N PRO A 165 -12.68 20.92 -3.98
CA PRO A 165 -13.34 20.88 -2.66
C PRO A 165 -13.73 19.46 -2.20
N TRP A 166 -13.55 18.41 -3.03
CA TRP A 166 -14.25 17.12 -2.93
C TRP A 166 -13.53 16.05 -2.12
N GLY A 167 -12.30 16.32 -1.61
CA GLY A 167 -11.51 15.32 -0.88
C GLY A 167 -10.85 14.27 -1.78
N TRP A 168 -10.30 13.23 -1.17
CA TRP A 168 -9.58 12.18 -1.86
C TRP A 168 -10.52 11.21 -2.57
N LYS A 169 -10.18 10.88 -3.82
CA LYS A 169 -10.84 9.80 -4.56
C LYS A 169 -10.32 8.45 -4.07
N PRO A 170 -11.15 7.37 -4.09
CA PRO A 170 -10.72 6.03 -3.67
C PRO A 170 -9.73 5.35 -4.62
N ALA A 171 -9.40 5.98 -5.74
CA ALA A 171 -8.31 5.58 -6.62
C ALA A 171 -7.60 6.81 -7.18
N GLY A 172 -6.29 6.72 -7.37
CA GLY A 172 -5.50 7.80 -7.96
C GLY A 172 -4.03 7.42 -8.05
N ALA A 173 -3.26 8.32 -8.68
CA ALA A 173 -1.84 8.16 -8.83
C ALA A 173 -1.09 9.50 -8.84
N ILE A 174 0.20 9.46 -8.52
CA ILE A 174 1.13 10.58 -8.59
C ILE A 174 2.38 10.09 -9.30
N ARG A 175 2.91 10.90 -10.23
CA ARG A 175 4.18 10.64 -10.91
C ARG A 175 5.12 11.84 -10.78
N MET A 176 6.42 11.53 -10.66
CA MET A 176 7.49 12.52 -10.77
C MET A 176 8.47 12.04 -11.85
N GLY A 177 8.13 12.34 -13.11
CA GLY A 177 8.83 11.84 -14.28
C GLY A 177 8.83 10.31 -14.32
N ASP A 178 9.96 9.73 -14.77
CA ASP A 178 10.15 8.27 -14.87
C ASP A 178 10.89 7.69 -13.66
N ALA A 179 11.17 8.50 -12.64
CA ALA A 179 11.99 8.13 -11.49
C ALA A 179 11.19 7.80 -10.23
N PHE A 180 9.91 8.18 -10.18
CA PHE A 180 9.01 7.90 -9.07
C PHE A 180 7.57 7.84 -9.53
N SER A 181 6.83 6.88 -9.01
CA SER A 181 5.37 6.81 -9.11
C SER A 181 4.77 6.23 -7.85
N LEU A 182 3.53 6.63 -7.57
CA LEU A 182 2.73 6.16 -6.47
C LEU A 182 1.29 6.04 -6.94
N ALA A 183 0.62 4.95 -6.60
CA ALA A 183 -0.79 4.73 -6.92
C ALA A 183 -1.52 4.17 -5.71
N TRP A 184 -2.80 4.49 -5.58
CA TRP A 184 -3.66 3.95 -4.53
C TRP A 184 -5.01 3.53 -5.08
N ARG A 185 -5.64 2.55 -4.41
CA ARG A 185 -6.96 2.05 -4.77
C ARG A 185 -7.68 1.47 -3.55
N GLY A 186 -8.99 1.72 -3.48
CA GLY A 186 -9.88 1.04 -2.55
C GLY A 186 -10.24 -0.36 -3.04
N PHE A 187 -10.16 -1.33 -2.13
CA PHE A 187 -10.56 -2.71 -2.35
C PHE A 187 -11.67 -3.09 -1.39
N PHE A 188 -12.62 -3.87 -1.90
CA PHE A 188 -13.81 -4.32 -1.19
C PHE A 188 -13.81 -5.84 -1.21
N ALA A 189 -13.65 -6.47 -0.04
CA ALA A 189 -13.48 -7.92 0.05
C ALA A 189 -14.64 -8.71 -0.55
N GLU A 190 -15.85 -8.17 -0.50
CA GLU A 190 -17.04 -8.77 -1.08
C GLU A 190 -16.96 -8.99 -2.60
N TYR A 191 -16.13 -8.22 -3.31
CA TYR A 191 -15.92 -8.43 -4.76
C TYR A 191 -14.87 -9.52 -5.06
N TRP A 192 -14.26 -10.09 -4.03
CA TRP A 192 -13.22 -11.12 -4.12
C TRP A 192 -13.68 -12.45 -3.50
N THR A 193 -14.97 -12.77 -3.64
CA THR A 193 -15.59 -14.01 -3.15
C THR A 193 -15.63 -14.20 -1.62
N LEU A 194 -15.30 -13.15 -0.86
CA LEU A 194 -15.38 -13.17 0.59
C LEU A 194 -16.70 -12.57 1.06
N ALA A 195 -17.49 -13.33 1.82
CA ALA A 195 -18.75 -12.85 2.42
C ALA A 195 -18.49 -11.90 3.61
N GLN A 196 -17.63 -10.89 3.41
CA GLN A 196 -17.25 -9.92 4.42
C GLN A 196 -17.20 -8.50 3.85
N ARG A 197 -17.90 -7.57 4.47
CA ARG A 197 -17.81 -6.14 4.17
C ARG A 197 -16.52 -5.55 4.77
N ARG A 198 -15.40 -5.80 4.11
CA ARG A 198 -14.08 -5.27 4.50
C ARG A 198 -13.55 -4.36 3.40
N HIS A 199 -13.58 -3.07 3.68
CA HIS A 199 -13.10 -2.05 2.76
C HIS A 199 -11.69 -1.62 3.18
N ARG A 200 -10.73 -1.67 2.26
CA ARG A 200 -9.33 -1.31 2.50
C ARG A 200 -8.79 -0.48 1.36
N ILE A 201 -7.83 0.36 1.67
CA ILE A 201 -6.97 1.01 0.68
C ILE A 201 -5.68 0.19 0.56
N LEU A 202 -5.24 -0.02 -0.65
CA LEU A 202 -3.89 -0.44 -0.95
C LEU A 202 -3.19 0.66 -1.73
N LEU A 203 -1.97 0.97 -1.31
CA LEU A 203 -1.10 1.94 -1.95
C LEU A 203 0.19 1.23 -2.33
N VAL A 204 0.67 1.49 -3.55
CA VAL A 204 1.96 1.01 -4.06
C VAL A 204 2.77 2.20 -4.54
N ALA A 205 4.04 2.27 -4.16
CA ALA A 205 4.98 3.22 -4.74
C ALA A 205 6.15 2.48 -5.38
N ASP A 206 6.58 2.93 -6.56
CA ASP A 206 7.85 2.61 -7.21
C ASP A 206 8.81 3.76 -6.94
N LEU A 207 9.74 3.55 -5.99
CA LEU A 207 10.70 4.55 -5.51
C LEU A 207 11.89 4.75 -6.46
N GLY A 208 11.88 4.08 -7.61
CA GLY A 208 12.93 4.16 -8.62
C GLY A 208 12.39 4.11 -10.05
N GLY A 209 11.07 4.25 -10.25
CA GLY A 209 10.48 4.14 -11.58
C GLY A 209 9.03 4.61 -11.66
N SER A 210 8.37 4.27 -12.77
CA SER A 210 7.00 4.69 -13.09
C SER A 210 6.00 3.54 -13.19
N SER A 211 6.23 2.44 -12.44
CA SER A 211 5.42 1.22 -12.58
C SER A 211 4.26 1.07 -11.58
N ALA A 212 4.10 1.98 -10.60
CA ALA A 212 3.11 1.82 -9.54
C ALA A 212 1.66 1.69 -10.05
N GLU A 213 1.28 2.49 -11.03
CA GLU A 213 -0.06 2.42 -11.66
C GLU A 213 -0.27 1.08 -12.36
N LYS A 214 0.75 0.63 -13.12
CA LYS A 214 0.70 -0.66 -13.80
C LYS A 214 0.54 -1.80 -12.81
N ILE A 215 1.27 -1.78 -11.69
CA ILE A 215 1.19 -2.80 -10.65
C ILE A 215 -0.21 -2.83 -10.02
N LEU A 216 -0.77 -1.67 -9.70
CA LEU A 216 -2.00 -1.59 -8.92
C LEU A 216 -3.28 -1.72 -9.77
N PHE A 217 -3.24 -1.31 -11.04
CA PHE A 217 -4.42 -1.27 -11.92
C PHE A 217 -4.38 -2.32 -13.03
N ASP A 218 -3.24 -3.02 -13.25
CA ASP A 218 -3.13 -4.07 -14.24
C ASP A 218 -3.67 -5.40 -13.72
N TYR A 219 -4.84 -5.80 -14.23
CA TYR A 219 -5.51 -7.06 -13.86
C TYR A 219 -5.19 -8.23 -14.79
N CYS A 220 -4.33 -8.06 -15.78
CA CYS A 220 -4.05 -9.11 -16.77
C CYS A 220 -3.41 -10.38 -16.19
N GLY A 221 -3.01 -10.38 -14.91
CA GLY A 221 -2.49 -11.57 -14.22
C GLY A 221 -3.48 -12.28 -13.29
N LEU A 222 -4.66 -11.72 -13.06
CA LEU A 222 -5.71 -12.34 -12.25
C LEU A 222 -6.72 -13.04 -13.15
N SER A 223 -6.30 -14.11 -13.80
CA SER A 223 -7.17 -15.04 -14.51
C SER A 223 -7.88 -15.95 -13.51
N GLY A 224 -8.84 -15.41 -12.80
CA GLY A 224 -9.85 -16.11 -12.06
C GLY A 224 -11.16 -15.41 -12.37
N ASP A 225 -11.90 -15.92 -13.34
CA ASP A 225 -13.31 -15.66 -13.69
C ASP A 225 -13.90 -14.31 -13.22
N LEU A 226 -13.35 -13.21 -13.69
CA LEU A 226 -14.14 -12.01 -13.89
C LEU A 226 -14.69 -12.13 -15.30
N ALA A 227 -15.98 -12.39 -15.39
CA ALA A 227 -16.72 -12.51 -16.62
C ALA A 227 -16.24 -11.48 -17.65
N SER A 228 -15.86 -12.00 -18.80
CA SER A 228 -15.44 -11.32 -20.02
C SER A 228 -16.11 -9.96 -20.24
N GLY A 229 -15.46 -8.90 -19.74
CA GLY A 229 -15.68 -7.56 -20.23
C GLY A 229 -14.46 -7.21 -21.08
N GLU A 230 -14.60 -7.23 -22.39
CA GLU A 230 -13.62 -6.72 -23.32
C GLU A 230 -13.35 -5.23 -23.05
N GLY A 231 -12.47 -4.96 -22.11
CA GLY A 231 -11.95 -3.62 -21.83
C GLY A 231 -10.45 -3.61 -22.12
N THR A 232 -10.10 -3.13 -23.30
CA THR A 232 -8.69 -2.88 -23.66
C THR A 232 -8.05 -1.94 -22.66
N TRP A 233 -6.73 -2.00 -22.50
CA TRP A 233 -5.88 -1.07 -21.72
C TRP A 233 -6.22 0.41 -21.90
N GLN A 234 -6.73 0.80 -23.07
CA GLN A 234 -7.23 2.14 -23.32
C GLN A 234 -8.42 2.51 -22.41
N ALA A 235 -9.35 1.59 -22.19
CA ALA A 235 -10.50 1.84 -21.31
C ALA A 235 -10.08 2.00 -19.83
N VAL A 236 -9.07 1.24 -19.37
CA VAL A 236 -8.54 1.39 -17.99
C VAL A 236 -7.72 2.67 -17.88
N ALA A 237 -6.89 3.00 -18.85
CA ALA A 237 -6.13 4.26 -18.90
C ALA A 237 -7.06 5.48 -19.04
N GLU A 238 -8.17 5.36 -19.78
CA GLU A 238 -9.20 6.38 -19.87
C GLU A 238 -10.00 6.49 -18.56
N SER A 239 -10.36 5.37 -17.93
CA SER A 239 -10.98 5.37 -16.59
C SER A 239 -10.08 6.04 -15.55
N VAL A 240 -8.77 5.80 -15.57
CA VAL A 240 -7.81 6.45 -14.68
C VAL A 240 -7.66 7.93 -15.02
N ARG A 241 -7.64 8.32 -16.30
CA ARG A 241 -7.67 9.74 -16.69
C ARG A 241 -8.97 10.43 -16.28
N HIS A 242 -10.11 9.77 -16.47
CA HIS A 242 -11.41 10.27 -16.00
C HIS A 242 -11.52 10.35 -14.48
N CYS A 243 -10.81 9.52 -13.70
CA CYS A 243 -10.71 9.67 -12.25
C CYS A 243 -10.13 11.02 -11.80
N PHE A 244 -9.38 11.71 -12.65
CA PHE A 244 -8.86 13.05 -12.35
C PHE A 244 -9.78 14.19 -12.79
N THR A 245 -10.78 13.93 -13.65
CA THR A 245 -11.61 14.97 -14.26
C THR A 245 -13.13 14.76 -14.10
N ASP A 246 -13.61 13.55 -13.79
CA ASP A 246 -15.04 13.24 -13.80
C ASP A 246 -15.45 12.27 -12.67
N THR A 247 -16.69 12.45 -12.17
CA THR A 247 -17.32 11.63 -11.12
C THR A 247 -18.02 10.38 -11.65
N SER A 248 -17.99 10.12 -12.95
CA SER A 248 -18.70 9.02 -13.62
C SER A 248 -18.36 7.62 -13.11
N TRP A 249 -17.17 7.41 -12.52
CA TRP A 249 -16.79 6.16 -11.90
C TRP A 249 -17.56 5.85 -10.60
N LEU A 250 -18.04 6.86 -9.87
CA LEU A 250 -18.97 6.68 -8.74
C LEU A 250 -20.31 6.13 -9.23
N ASP A 251 -20.78 6.61 -10.37
CA ASP A 251 -21.99 6.13 -11.02
C ASP A 251 -21.80 4.71 -11.58
N TRP A 252 -20.62 4.38 -12.07
CA TRP A 252 -20.26 3.03 -12.49
C TRP A 252 -20.22 2.04 -11.31
N LEU A 253 -19.63 2.42 -10.16
CA LEU A 253 -19.65 1.62 -8.93
C LEU A 253 -21.08 1.48 -8.38
N ALA A 254 -21.87 2.54 -8.39
CA ALA A 254 -23.27 2.55 -7.97
C ALA A 254 -24.17 1.74 -8.92
N GLY A 255 -23.87 1.73 -10.23
CA GLY A 255 -24.55 0.93 -11.24
C GLY A 255 -24.36 -0.57 -11.00
N ARG A 256 -23.14 -1.03 -10.75
CA ARG A 256 -22.86 -2.45 -10.43
C ARG A 256 -23.42 -2.92 -9.11
N GLN A 257 -23.60 -2.03 -8.13
CA GLN A 257 -24.29 -2.37 -6.88
C GLN A 257 -25.78 -2.66 -7.11
N ARG A 258 -26.41 -2.05 -8.11
CA ARG A 258 -27.83 -2.30 -8.44
C ARG A 258 -28.02 -3.58 -9.25
N GLU A 259 -27.06 -3.96 -10.10
CA GLU A 259 -27.12 -5.20 -10.90
C GLU A 259 -26.89 -6.46 -10.07
N ASN A 260 -26.10 -6.38 -8.98
CA ASN A 260 -25.83 -7.49 -8.08
C ASN A 260 -26.76 -7.55 -6.84
N GLY A 261 -27.69 -6.65 -6.72
CA GLY A 261 -28.67 -6.58 -5.63
C GLY A 261 -30.05 -7.18 -5.96
N ALA A 262 -30.18 -7.81 -7.12
CA ALA A 262 -31.42 -8.48 -7.55
C ALA A 262 -31.16 -9.99 -7.71
N VAL A 263 -30.96 -10.70 -6.57
CA VAL A 263 -31.30 -12.11 -6.35
C VAL A 263 -31.63 -12.26 -4.88
#